data_356515f42e7b1309602e9056d6bc7328
#
_entry.id   356515f42e7b1309602e9056d6bc7328
#
_cell.length_a   1.000
_cell.length_b   1.000
_cell.length_c   1.000
_cell.angle_alpha   90.00
_cell.angle_beta   90.00
_cell.angle_gamma   90.00
#
_symmetry.space_group_name_H-M   'P 1'
#
loop_
_entity.id
_entity.type
_entity.pdbx_description
1 polymer ?
#
loop_
_entity_poly.entity_id
_entity_poly.type
_entity_poly.pdbx_seq_one_letter_code
_entity_poly.pdbx_strand_id
1 'polypeptide(L)'
;LWLKGRNMMTEYYDEPIENKAAYTDGWFRTGDLVRFDEDGFMYITGRKKNVIVLSTGENISPEDLENEFCKFDIIQDAMIYDDVVEGMQILVLEVYPRPMEKAKIKDVDANEYIMSELKKINTALPTFQRVSKIIIRDEDFERTPAMKKVRKIVK
;
A
#
# COMPACT_ATOMS: atom_id res chain seq x y z
N LEU A 1 6.97 14.71 -2.28
CA LEU A 1 8.25 15.14 -1.74
C LEU A 1 9.23 15.50 -2.86
N TRP A 2 9.84 16.67 -2.75
CA TRP A 2 10.94 17.10 -3.61
C TRP A 2 12.14 17.44 -2.74
N LEU A 3 13.32 17.05 -3.16
CA LEU A 3 14.56 17.21 -2.41
C LEU A 3 15.60 18.00 -3.23
N LYS A 4 16.40 18.81 -2.53
CA LYS A 4 17.55 19.50 -3.11
C LYS A 4 18.70 19.52 -2.10
N GLY A 5 19.88 19.13 -2.52
CA GLY A 5 21.05 19.12 -1.65
C GLY A 5 22.29 18.54 -2.34
N ARG A 6 23.46 18.72 -1.73
CA ARG A 6 24.74 18.24 -2.27
C ARG A 6 24.91 16.73 -2.25
N ASN A 7 24.11 16.03 -1.43
CA ASN A 7 24.11 14.58 -1.27
C ASN A 7 23.09 13.87 -2.18
N MET A 8 22.44 14.62 -3.08
CA MET A 8 21.53 14.03 -4.06
C MET A 8 22.32 13.39 -5.19
N MET A 9 21.80 12.28 -5.73
CA MET A 9 22.35 11.72 -6.97
C MET A 9 22.29 12.76 -8.07
N THR A 10 23.20 12.69 -9.04
CA THR A 10 23.23 13.60 -10.19
C THR A 10 22.26 13.13 -11.28
N GLU A 11 22.22 11.85 -11.53
CA GLU A 11 21.38 11.24 -12.58
C GLU A 11 21.25 9.72 -12.40
N TYR A 12 20.30 9.12 -13.08
CA TYR A 12 20.24 7.68 -13.34
C TYR A 12 21.19 7.35 -14.50
N TYR A 13 21.98 6.30 -14.35
CA TYR A 13 22.94 5.89 -15.36
C TYR A 13 22.22 5.46 -16.65
N ASP A 14 22.57 6.07 -17.78
CA ASP A 14 22.04 5.76 -19.13
C ASP A 14 20.50 5.81 -19.27
N GLU A 15 19.82 6.66 -18.47
CA GLU A 15 18.36 6.77 -18.43
C GLU A 15 17.90 8.24 -18.65
N PRO A 16 18.08 8.79 -19.89
CA PRO A 16 17.84 10.22 -20.15
C PRO A 16 16.37 10.64 -19.99
N ILE A 17 15.42 9.72 -20.23
CA ILE A 17 13.99 9.99 -20.10
C ILE A 17 13.62 10.12 -18.62
N GLU A 18 14.06 9.15 -17.80
CA GLU A 18 13.86 9.13 -16.35
C GLU A 18 14.53 10.34 -15.71
N ASN A 19 15.73 10.71 -16.15
CA ASN A 19 16.45 11.85 -15.66
C ASN A 19 15.68 13.16 -15.90
N LYS A 20 15.13 13.34 -17.10
CA LYS A 20 14.28 14.50 -17.41
C LYS A 20 13.00 14.52 -16.54
N ALA A 21 12.43 13.36 -16.25
CA ALA A 21 11.24 13.25 -15.40
C ALA A 21 11.57 13.42 -13.91
N ALA A 22 12.77 13.03 -13.47
CA ALA A 22 13.17 13.03 -12.06
C ALA A 22 13.53 14.41 -11.53
N TYR A 23 13.92 15.37 -12.38
CA TYR A 23 14.38 16.69 -11.95
C TYR A 23 13.54 17.82 -12.50
N THR A 24 13.37 18.88 -11.69
CA THR A 24 12.77 20.16 -12.09
C THR A 24 13.49 21.27 -11.35
N ASP A 25 14.14 22.17 -12.07
CA ASP A 25 14.86 23.34 -11.52
C ASP A 25 15.87 22.97 -10.42
N GLY A 26 16.52 21.81 -10.59
CA GLY A 26 17.49 21.26 -9.64
C GLY A 26 16.88 20.61 -8.39
N TRP A 27 15.55 20.41 -8.37
CA TRP A 27 14.85 19.62 -7.36
C TRP A 27 14.62 18.21 -7.85
N PHE A 28 15.00 17.24 -7.05
CA PHE A 28 14.73 15.82 -7.28
C PHE A 28 13.32 15.46 -6.82
N ARG A 29 12.52 14.93 -7.72
CA ARG A 29 11.16 14.44 -7.46
C ARG A 29 11.26 13.00 -6.99
N THR A 30 11.03 12.73 -5.70
CA THR A 30 11.11 11.37 -5.15
C THR A 30 9.95 10.49 -5.60
N GLY A 31 8.81 11.09 -5.96
CA GLY A 31 7.56 10.40 -6.20
C GLY A 31 6.85 9.97 -4.91
N ASP A 32 7.40 10.32 -3.74
CA ASP A 32 6.76 10.01 -2.46
C ASP A 32 5.74 11.09 -2.08
N LEU A 33 4.64 10.66 -1.45
CA LEU A 33 3.68 11.51 -0.77
C LEU A 33 4.08 11.64 0.70
N VAL A 34 3.92 12.84 1.25
CA VAL A 34 4.28 13.12 2.64
C VAL A 34 3.19 13.95 3.31
N ARG A 35 3.08 13.80 4.62
CA ARG A 35 2.35 14.71 5.50
C ARG A 35 3.27 15.22 6.59
N PHE A 36 2.96 16.39 7.13
CA PHE A 36 3.58 16.93 8.33
C PHE A 36 2.59 16.85 9.48
N ASP A 37 3.07 16.58 10.69
CA ASP A 37 2.28 16.73 11.91
C ASP A 37 2.35 18.18 12.44
N GLU A 38 1.69 18.41 13.58
CA GLU A 38 1.65 19.74 14.22
C GLU A 38 3.02 20.20 14.74
N ASP A 39 3.91 19.25 15.04
CA ASP A 39 5.28 19.51 15.49
C ASP A 39 6.27 19.68 14.31
N GLY A 40 5.82 19.53 13.07
CA GLY A 40 6.61 19.68 11.86
C GLY A 40 7.41 18.44 11.46
N PHE A 41 7.16 17.28 12.06
CA PHE A 41 7.75 16.03 11.60
C PHE A 41 7.11 15.56 10.30
N MET A 42 7.96 15.11 9.38
CA MET A 42 7.54 14.62 8.08
C MET A 42 7.38 13.10 8.09
N TYR A 43 6.23 12.64 7.62
CA TYR A 43 5.91 11.21 7.46
C TYR A 43 5.66 10.89 5.99
N ILE A 44 6.30 9.84 5.46
CA ILE A 44 6.01 9.32 4.13
C ILE A 44 4.72 8.51 4.24
N THR A 45 3.70 8.89 3.46
CA THR A 45 2.37 8.25 3.47
C THR A 45 2.15 7.32 2.29
N GLY A 46 2.99 7.38 1.26
CA GLY A 46 2.88 6.48 0.12
C GLY A 46 3.62 6.97 -1.11
N ARG A 47 3.27 6.40 -2.25
CA ARG A 47 3.83 6.74 -3.56
C ARG A 47 2.77 7.38 -4.46
N LYS A 48 3.11 8.50 -5.10
CA LYS A 48 2.20 9.17 -6.06
C LYS A 48 1.67 8.21 -7.14
N LYS A 49 2.52 7.34 -7.66
CA LYS A 49 2.15 6.37 -8.71
C LYS A 49 1.28 5.22 -8.23
N ASN A 50 1.19 5.00 -6.92
CA ASN A 50 0.41 3.91 -6.33
C ASN A 50 -0.99 4.38 -5.89
N VAL A 51 -1.23 5.69 -5.88
CA VAL A 51 -2.55 6.24 -5.53
C VAL A 51 -3.61 5.64 -6.45
N ILE A 52 -4.62 5.06 -5.85
CA ILE A 52 -5.81 4.57 -6.56
C ILE A 52 -6.79 5.73 -6.64
N VAL A 53 -7.20 6.07 -7.86
CA VAL A 53 -8.24 7.07 -8.10
C VAL A 53 -9.54 6.33 -8.31
N LEU A 54 -10.48 6.50 -7.38
CA LEU A 54 -11.80 5.89 -7.49
C LEU A 54 -12.64 6.57 -8.56
N SER A 55 -13.58 5.85 -9.14
CA SER A 55 -14.53 6.39 -10.11
C SER A 55 -15.40 7.52 -9.57
N THR A 56 -15.51 7.61 -8.25
CA THR A 56 -16.20 8.67 -7.49
C THR A 56 -15.34 9.94 -7.31
N GLY A 57 -14.03 9.86 -7.65
CA GLY A 57 -13.07 10.98 -7.61
C GLY A 57 -12.19 11.02 -6.34
N GLU A 58 -12.42 10.16 -5.36
CA GLU A 58 -11.55 10.09 -4.18
C GLU A 58 -10.23 9.41 -4.53
N ASN A 59 -9.17 9.88 -3.85
CA ASN A 59 -7.84 9.32 -3.92
C ASN A 59 -7.57 8.43 -2.71
N ILE A 60 -7.18 7.19 -2.95
CA ILE A 60 -6.81 6.22 -1.92
C ILE A 60 -5.30 6.03 -1.94
N SER A 61 -4.66 6.16 -0.77
CA SER A 61 -3.30 5.70 -0.54
C SER A 61 -3.34 4.22 -0.12
N PRO A 62 -2.94 3.28 -0.97
CA PRO A 62 -2.97 1.86 -0.61
C PRO A 62 -2.12 1.58 0.62
N GLU A 63 -0.96 2.23 0.72
CA GLU A 63 -0.02 2.03 1.82
C GLU A 63 -0.62 2.40 3.19
N ASP A 64 -1.39 3.50 3.26
CA ASP A 64 -2.05 3.90 4.49
C ASP A 64 -3.09 2.87 4.93
N LEU A 65 -3.90 2.38 3.99
CA LEU A 65 -4.89 1.33 4.29
C LEU A 65 -4.24 -0.01 4.63
N GLU A 66 -3.18 -0.41 3.93
CA GLU A 66 -2.41 -1.62 4.25
C GLU A 66 -1.90 -1.56 5.69
N ASN A 67 -1.39 -0.40 6.12
CA ASN A 67 -0.92 -0.19 7.49
C ASN A 67 -2.05 -0.34 8.52
N GLU A 68 -3.29 0.11 8.22
CA GLU A 68 -4.42 -0.08 9.13
C GLU A 68 -4.73 -1.56 9.36
N PHE A 69 -4.72 -2.37 8.30
CA PHE A 69 -4.94 -3.82 8.43
C PHE A 69 -3.75 -4.54 9.10
N CYS A 70 -2.53 -4.07 8.89
CA CYS A 70 -1.33 -4.62 9.53
C CYS A 70 -1.20 -4.27 11.03
N LYS A 71 -2.06 -3.38 11.59
CA LYS A 71 -2.17 -3.18 13.04
C LYS A 71 -2.72 -4.43 13.76
N PHE A 72 -3.38 -5.31 13.02
CA PHE A 72 -3.78 -6.61 13.54
C PHE A 72 -2.56 -7.54 13.54
N ASP A 73 -2.03 -7.85 14.72
CA ASP A 73 -0.73 -8.51 14.93
C ASP A 73 -0.54 -9.83 14.17
N ILE A 74 -1.64 -10.52 13.84
CA ILE A 74 -1.59 -11.75 13.05
C ILE A 74 -1.20 -11.48 11.61
N ILE A 75 -1.48 -10.29 11.07
CA ILE A 75 -1.14 -9.95 9.70
C ILE A 75 0.33 -9.54 9.62
N GLN A 76 1.08 -10.25 8.79
CA GLN A 76 2.48 -9.93 8.52
C GLN A 76 2.59 -8.83 7.48
N ASP A 77 1.80 -8.93 6.41
CA ASP A 77 1.82 -7.97 5.30
C ASP A 77 0.46 -7.93 4.61
N ALA A 78 0.17 -6.82 3.96
CA ALA A 78 -1.06 -6.58 3.24
C ALA A 78 -0.79 -5.89 1.90
N MET A 79 -1.65 -6.08 0.93
CA MET A 79 -1.63 -5.37 -0.35
C MET A 79 -3.04 -4.95 -0.73
N ILE A 80 -3.21 -3.67 -1.06
CA ILE A 80 -4.46 -3.12 -1.58
C ILE A 80 -4.24 -2.67 -3.02
N TYR A 81 -5.18 -3.02 -3.87
CA TYR A 81 -5.25 -2.60 -5.26
C TYR A 81 -6.72 -2.49 -5.69
N ASP A 82 -6.95 -1.81 -6.79
CA ASP A 82 -8.27 -1.79 -7.42
C ASP A 82 -8.39 -2.92 -8.45
N ASP A 83 -9.61 -3.37 -8.64
CA ASP A 83 -10.00 -4.35 -9.65
C ASP A 83 -11.34 -3.93 -10.26
N VAL A 84 -11.67 -4.46 -11.43
CA VAL A 84 -12.95 -4.21 -12.09
C VAL A 84 -13.74 -5.51 -12.13
N VAL A 85 -14.85 -5.55 -11.39
CA VAL A 85 -15.77 -6.68 -11.35
C VAL A 85 -17.12 -6.23 -11.87
N GLU A 86 -17.61 -6.88 -12.92
CA GLU A 86 -18.89 -6.56 -13.58
C GLU A 86 -19.00 -5.07 -13.98
N GLY A 87 -17.89 -4.47 -14.40
CA GLY A 87 -17.82 -3.07 -14.81
C GLY A 87 -17.75 -2.07 -13.65
N MET A 88 -17.70 -2.52 -12.41
CA MET A 88 -17.56 -1.68 -11.23
C MET A 88 -16.13 -1.77 -10.69
N GLN A 89 -15.51 -0.61 -10.43
CA GLN A 89 -14.23 -0.54 -9.73
C GLN A 89 -14.44 -0.87 -8.25
N ILE A 90 -13.65 -1.81 -7.75
CA ILE A 90 -13.67 -2.23 -6.35
C ILE A 90 -12.26 -2.19 -5.77
N LEU A 91 -12.17 -2.00 -4.44
CA LEU A 91 -10.93 -2.20 -3.70
C LEU A 91 -10.82 -3.66 -3.24
N VAL A 92 -9.67 -4.25 -3.47
CA VAL A 92 -9.31 -5.61 -3.06
C VAL A 92 -8.19 -5.54 -2.03
N LEU A 93 -8.34 -6.26 -0.94
CA LEU A 93 -7.33 -6.49 0.08
C LEU A 93 -6.82 -7.92 -0.02
N GLU A 94 -5.52 -8.10 -0.21
CA GLU A 94 -4.84 -9.37 0.04
C GLU A 94 -4.02 -9.25 1.33
N VAL A 95 -4.08 -10.25 2.20
CA VAL A 95 -3.30 -10.29 3.43
C VAL A 95 -2.51 -11.59 3.52
N TYR A 96 -1.30 -11.49 4.04
CA TYR A 96 -0.48 -12.64 4.41
C TYR A 96 -0.35 -12.71 5.94
N PRO A 97 -0.96 -13.71 6.59
CA PRO A 97 -0.83 -13.90 8.03
C PRO A 97 0.56 -14.41 8.41
N ARG A 98 1.01 -14.09 9.61
CA ARG A 98 2.21 -14.69 10.20
C ARG A 98 1.93 -16.17 10.49
N PRO A 99 2.67 -17.12 9.89
CA PRO A 99 2.37 -18.54 10.04
C PRO A 99 2.37 -19.01 11.50
N MET A 100 3.31 -18.50 12.31
CA MET A 100 3.41 -18.86 13.73
C MET A 100 2.21 -18.34 14.54
N GLU A 101 1.70 -17.15 14.25
CA GLU A 101 0.53 -16.59 14.95
C GLU A 101 -0.76 -17.28 14.49
N LYS A 102 -0.90 -17.53 13.19
CA LYS A 102 -2.01 -18.31 12.62
C LYS A 102 -2.10 -19.70 13.25
N ALA A 103 -0.96 -20.36 13.45
CA ALA A 103 -0.89 -21.70 14.05
C ALA A 103 -1.28 -21.76 15.55
N LYS A 104 -1.31 -20.61 16.25
CA LYS A 104 -1.76 -20.53 17.64
C LYS A 104 -3.28 -20.55 17.79
N ILE A 105 -4.02 -20.30 16.73
CA ILE A 105 -5.48 -20.33 16.73
C ILE A 105 -5.92 -21.80 16.66
N LYS A 106 -6.51 -22.32 17.75
CA LYS A 106 -6.81 -23.76 17.87
C LYS A 106 -8.29 -24.07 17.99
N ASP A 107 -9.09 -23.14 18.50
CA ASP A 107 -10.47 -23.40 18.88
C ASP A 107 -11.49 -23.11 17.75
N VAL A 108 -11.03 -22.47 16.69
CA VAL A 108 -11.84 -22.07 15.52
C VAL A 108 -11.01 -22.18 14.24
N ASP A 109 -11.67 -22.19 13.09
CA ASP A 109 -10.95 -22.08 11.82
C ASP A 109 -10.18 -20.75 11.78
N ALA A 110 -8.86 -20.85 11.61
CA ALA A 110 -7.97 -19.70 11.66
C ALA A 110 -8.29 -18.67 10.57
N ASN A 111 -8.69 -19.11 9.36
CA ASN A 111 -9.04 -18.20 8.29
C ASN A 111 -10.38 -17.52 8.57
N GLU A 112 -11.35 -18.23 9.14
CA GLU A 112 -12.63 -17.63 9.54
C GLU A 112 -12.43 -16.58 10.63
N TYR A 113 -11.60 -16.86 11.62
CA TYR A 113 -11.25 -15.90 12.66
C TYR A 113 -10.59 -14.64 12.07
N ILE A 114 -9.53 -14.83 11.28
CA ILE A 114 -8.83 -13.71 10.62
C ILE A 114 -9.80 -12.90 9.76
N MET A 115 -10.64 -13.56 8.97
CA MET A 115 -11.64 -12.90 8.12
C MET A 115 -12.62 -12.06 8.95
N SER A 116 -13.06 -12.57 10.12
CA SER A 116 -13.99 -11.84 10.99
C SER A 116 -13.37 -10.56 11.54
N GLU A 117 -12.09 -10.60 11.96
CA GLU A 117 -11.37 -9.44 12.47
C GLU A 117 -11.10 -8.41 11.36
N LEU A 118 -10.68 -8.86 10.16
CA LEU A 118 -10.47 -7.97 9.01
C LEU A 118 -11.77 -7.26 8.60
N LYS A 119 -12.92 -7.94 8.66
CA LYS A 119 -14.22 -7.32 8.40
C LYS A 119 -14.58 -6.23 9.44
N LYS A 120 -14.23 -6.42 10.70
CA LYS A 120 -14.44 -5.38 11.74
C LYS A 120 -13.60 -4.14 11.44
N ILE A 121 -12.31 -4.33 11.13
CA ILE A 121 -11.42 -3.24 10.72
C ILE A 121 -12.01 -2.51 9.51
N ASN A 122 -12.37 -3.26 8.47
CA ASN A 122 -12.96 -2.71 7.24
C ASN A 122 -14.24 -1.89 7.52
N THR A 123 -15.10 -2.36 8.41
CA THR A 123 -16.36 -1.66 8.75
C THR A 123 -16.09 -0.34 9.49
N ALA A 124 -15.00 -0.25 10.26
CA ALA A 124 -14.61 0.97 10.95
C ALA A 124 -14.03 2.06 10.03
N LEU A 125 -13.59 1.68 8.81
CA LEU A 125 -13.07 2.63 7.82
C LEU A 125 -14.20 3.50 7.22
N PRO A 126 -13.85 4.72 6.75
CA PRO A 126 -14.74 5.53 5.91
C PRO A 126 -15.26 4.73 4.71
N THR A 127 -16.49 4.98 4.29
CA THR A 127 -17.15 4.16 3.25
C THR A 127 -16.34 4.05 1.96
N PHE A 128 -15.72 5.14 1.51
CA PHE A 128 -14.93 5.17 0.28
C PHE A 128 -13.58 4.43 0.39
N GLN A 129 -13.13 4.10 1.61
CA GLN A 129 -11.91 3.33 1.87
C GLN A 129 -12.16 1.85 2.11
N ARG A 130 -13.43 1.44 2.19
CA ARG A 130 -13.77 0.05 2.46
C ARG A 130 -13.42 -0.85 1.28
N VAL A 131 -12.77 -1.96 1.59
CA VAL A 131 -12.49 -2.99 0.60
C VAL A 131 -13.73 -3.84 0.37
N SER A 132 -13.99 -4.18 -0.89
CA SER A 132 -15.13 -5.02 -1.28
C SER A 132 -14.78 -6.51 -1.27
N LYS A 133 -13.49 -6.84 -1.39
CA LYS A 133 -13.01 -8.22 -1.43
C LYS A 133 -11.79 -8.38 -0.53
N ILE A 134 -11.77 -9.44 0.26
CA ILE A 134 -10.64 -9.80 1.15
C ILE A 134 -10.16 -11.19 0.75
N ILE A 135 -8.85 -11.35 0.57
CA ILE A 135 -8.18 -12.59 0.21
C ILE A 135 -7.12 -12.87 1.27
N ILE A 136 -7.17 -14.02 1.91
CA ILE A 136 -6.14 -14.51 2.82
C ILE A 136 -5.20 -15.39 1.99
N ARG A 137 -3.92 -15.03 1.97
CA ARG A 137 -2.87 -15.73 1.22
C ARG A 137 -2.23 -16.81 2.09
N ASP A 138 -1.82 -17.88 1.45
CA ASP A 138 -1.00 -18.93 2.10
C ASP A 138 0.51 -18.69 1.91
N GLU A 139 0.89 -17.83 0.93
CA GLU A 139 2.27 -17.48 0.61
C GLU A 139 2.49 -15.97 0.69
N ASP A 140 3.72 -15.57 1.09
CA ASP A 140 4.12 -14.15 1.13
C ASP A 140 4.06 -13.50 -0.26
N PHE A 141 4.08 -12.18 -0.27
CA PHE A 141 4.12 -11.41 -1.50
C PHE A 141 5.49 -11.53 -2.18
N GLU A 142 5.48 -11.57 -3.50
CA GLU A 142 6.71 -11.45 -4.28
C GLU A 142 7.40 -10.11 -3.98
N ARG A 143 8.72 -10.17 -3.85
CA ARG A 143 9.53 -8.99 -3.55
C ARG A 143 10.63 -8.82 -4.59
N THR A 144 10.93 -7.56 -4.89
CA THR A 144 12.10 -7.22 -5.69
C THR A 144 13.39 -7.54 -4.93
N PRO A 145 14.58 -7.58 -5.57
CA PRO A 145 15.86 -7.72 -4.87
C PRO A 145 16.08 -6.67 -3.76
N ALA A 146 15.43 -5.49 -3.85
CA ALA A 146 15.44 -4.46 -2.84
C ALA A 146 14.34 -4.65 -1.76
N MET A 147 13.78 -5.87 -1.63
CA MET A 147 12.75 -6.26 -0.66
C MET A 147 11.44 -5.46 -0.73
N LYS A 148 11.17 -4.80 -1.86
CA LYS A 148 9.90 -4.08 -2.08
C LYS A 148 8.86 -5.04 -2.65
N LYS A 149 7.63 -4.97 -2.16
CA LYS A 149 6.50 -5.74 -2.72
C LYS A 149 6.31 -5.44 -4.19
N VAL A 150 6.12 -6.48 -4.99
CA VAL A 150 5.70 -6.35 -6.39
C VAL A 150 4.20 -6.12 -6.39
N ARG A 151 3.77 -4.90 -6.73
CA ARG A 151 2.35 -4.55 -6.76
C ARG A 151 1.69 -5.05 -8.04
N LYS A 152 0.49 -5.58 -7.91
CA LYS A 152 -0.37 -5.86 -9.07
C LYS A 152 -0.82 -4.51 -9.65
N ILE A 153 -0.50 -4.29 -10.91
CA ILE A 153 -1.07 -3.19 -11.69
C ILE A 153 -2.16 -3.81 -12.55
N VAL A 154 -3.40 -3.64 -12.14
CA VAL A 154 -4.54 -3.98 -13.00
C VAL A 154 -4.67 -2.82 -14.00
N LYS A 155 -4.48 -3.12 -15.28
CA LYS A 155 -4.62 -2.16 -16.39
C LYS A 155 -6.02 -2.25 -16.97
#